data_4bcfca3d59078f5e64580c8ef6d07dbc
#
_entry.id   4bcfca3d59078f5e64580c8ef6d07dbc
#
_cell.length_a   1.000
_cell.length_b   1.000
_cell.length_c   1.000
_cell.angle_alpha   90.00
_cell.angle_beta   90.00
_cell.angle_gamma   90.00
#
_symmetry.space_group_name_H-M   'P 1'
#
loop_
_entity.id
_entity.type
_entity.pdbx_description
1 polymer ?
#
loop_
_entity_poly.entity_id
_entity_poly.type
_entity_poly.pdbx_seq_one_letter_code
_entity_poly.pdbx_strand_id
1 'polypeptide(L)'
;MSCTILVFVKQVPDTKNVTGEAMKPDGTINRQALPAIFNPEDLNALELALQLKDRYGAKVIVATMGLPAAAGILRDSLFRGADETVLLTDRALGGSDTLATSFALSRLAKKVGNFDLVMCGRQAIDGDTAQVGPQIAEKLGDRKSVV
;
A
#
# COMPACT_ATOMS: atom_id res chain seq x y z
N MET A 1 -16.73 8.68 -19.64
CA MET A 1 -16.44 8.98 -18.23
C MET A 1 -15.06 8.44 -17.93
N SER A 2 -14.17 9.26 -17.41
CA SER A 2 -12.84 8.79 -16.96
C SER A 2 -12.97 8.28 -15.52
N CYS A 3 -12.86 6.98 -15.31
CA CYS A 3 -12.79 6.38 -13.98
C CYS A 3 -11.40 6.63 -13.39
N THR A 4 -11.32 7.04 -12.13
CA THR A 4 -10.07 7.19 -11.39
C THR A 4 -9.99 6.15 -10.28
N ILE A 5 -8.91 5.40 -10.24
CA ILE A 5 -8.66 4.33 -9.26
C ILE A 5 -7.51 4.76 -8.35
N LEU A 6 -7.76 4.76 -7.04
CA LEU A 6 -6.74 4.98 -6.02
C LEU A 6 -6.29 3.62 -5.47
N VAL A 7 -5.01 3.29 -5.62
CA VAL A 7 -4.44 2.03 -5.15
C VAL A 7 -3.52 2.30 -3.96
N PHE A 8 -3.81 1.71 -2.81
CA PHE A 8 -2.90 1.74 -1.67
C PHE A 8 -1.93 0.57 -1.72
N VAL A 9 -0.66 0.87 -1.54
CA VAL A 9 0.43 -0.10 -1.57
C VAL A 9 1.34 0.08 -0.37
N LYS A 10 2.05 -0.98 0.02
CA LYS A 10 2.98 -0.94 1.14
C LYS A 10 4.34 -1.51 0.76
N GLN A 11 5.40 -0.85 1.25
CA GLN A 11 6.73 -1.45 1.30
C GLN A 11 6.85 -2.30 2.56
N VAL A 12 7.26 -3.53 2.41
CA VAL A 12 7.38 -4.51 3.50
C VAL A 12 8.77 -5.15 3.50
N PRO A 13 9.26 -5.64 4.66
CA PRO A 13 10.47 -6.47 4.67
C PRO A 13 10.20 -7.81 3.97
N ASP A 14 11.19 -8.31 3.24
CA ASP A 14 11.12 -9.64 2.61
C ASP A 14 11.29 -10.74 3.66
N THR A 15 10.18 -11.23 4.17
CA THR A 15 10.15 -12.28 5.20
C THR A 15 10.44 -13.69 4.66
N LYS A 16 10.51 -13.86 3.34
CA LYS A 16 10.83 -15.14 2.69
C LYS A 16 12.33 -15.35 2.48
N ASN A 17 13.09 -14.28 2.36
CA ASN A 17 14.53 -14.30 2.12
C ASN A 17 15.29 -13.80 3.35
N VAL A 18 15.17 -14.53 4.46
CA VAL A 18 15.89 -14.20 5.70
C VAL A 18 17.37 -14.55 5.52
N THR A 19 18.23 -13.55 5.46
CA THR A 19 19.69 -13.73 5.43
C THR A 19 20.24 -13.96 6.83
N GLY A 20 21.42 -14.60 6.95
CA GLY A 20 22.05 -14.81 8.26
C GLY A 20 22.31 -13.52 9.04
N GLU A 21 22.50 -12.38 8.34
CA GLU A 21 22.68 -11.06 8.93
C GLU A 21 21.39 -10.50 9.57
N ALA A 22 20.24 -11.01 9.16
CA ALA A 22 18.95 -10.63 9.74
C ALA A 22 18.62 -11.41 11.00
N MET A 23 19.38 -12.44 11.37
CA MET A 23 19.20 -13.19 12.61
C MET A 23 19.97 -12.52 13.74
N LYS A 24 19.25 -12.11 14.79
CA LYS A 24 19.87 -11.62 16.02
C LYS A 24 20.43 -12.79 16.85
N PRO A 25 21.39 -12.54 17.76
CA PRO A 25 21.94 -13.58 18.63
C PRO A 25 20.90 -14.28 19.52
N ASP A 26 19.77 -13.62 19.80
CA ASP A 26 18.65 -14.15 20.57
C ASP A 26 17.66 -15.01 19.74
N GLY A 27 17.96 -15.23 18.45
CA GLY A 27 17.12 -16.00 17.53
C GLY A 27 15.94 -15.22 16.93
N THR A 28 15.81 -13.92 17.26
CA THR A 28 14.78 -13.07 16.65
C THR A 28 15.26 -12.45 15.34
N ILE A 29 14.33 -12.06 14.48
CA ILE A 29 14.63 -11.45 13.17
C ILE A 29 14.74 -9.92 13.30
N ASN A 30 15.87 -9.38 12.84
CA ASN A 30 16.00 -7.95 12.61
C ASN A 30 15.34 -7.58 11.28
N ARG A 31 14.08 -7.18 11.33
CA ARG A 31 13.31 -6.81 10.14
C ARG A 31 13.92 -5.65 9.34
N GLN A 32 14.71 -4.78 9.99
CA GLN A 32 15.38 -3.66 9.33
C GLN A 32 16.58 -4.10 8.46
N ALA A 33 17.13 -5.29 8.74
CA ALA A 33 18.20 -5.88 7.95
C ALA A 33 17.69 -6.69 6.74
N LEU A 34 16.37 -6.90 6.63
CA LEU A 34 15.78 -7.57 5.47
C LEU A 34 15.64 -6.60 4.29
N PRO A 35 15.84 -7.09 3.06
CA PRO A 35 15.51 -6.31 1.87
C PRO A 35 14.06 -5.81 1.94
N ALA A 36 13.84 -4.56 1.56
CA ALA A 36 12.51 -4.01 1.45
C ALA A 36 11.94 -4.33 0.06
N ILE A 37 10.75 -4.89 0.03
CA ILE A 37 10.05 -5.27 -1.20
C ILE A 37 8.66 -4.64 -1.28
N PHE A 38 8.09 -4.65 -2.47
CA PHE A 38 6.70 -4.34 -2.70
C PHE A 38 5.83 -5.46 -2.07
N ASN A 39 4.81 -5.10 -1.27
CA ASN A 39 3.91 -6.10 -0.71
C ASN A 39 3.23 -6.90 -1.85
N PRO A 40 3.40 -8.23 -1.92
CA PRO A 40 2.90 -9.03 -3.04
C PRO A 40 1.38 -8.94 -3.24
N GLU A 41 0.61 -8.84 -2.16
CA GLU A 41 -0.85 -8.72 -2.27
C GLU A 41 -1.28 -7.37 -2.85
N ASP A 42 -0.53 -6.30 -2.61
CA ASP A 42 -0.79 -4.99 -3.21
C ASP A 42 -0.43 -4.96 -4.70
N LEU A 43 0.53 -5.78 -5.13
CA LEU A 43 0.81 -5.95 -6.57
C LEU A 43 -0.38 -6.54 -7.33
N ASN A 44 -1.16 -7.44 -6.71
CA ASN A 44 -2.38 -7.97 -7.31
C ASN A 44 -3.43 -6.87 -7.49
N ALA A 45 -3.59 -5.99 -6.49
CA ALA A 45 -4.49 -4.85 -6.57
C ALA A 45 -4.05 -3.86 -7.65
N LEU A 46 -2.76 -3.56 -7.72
CA LEU A 46 -2.18 -2.68 -8.75
C LEU A 46 -2.38 -3.27 -10.15
N GLU A 47 -2.09 -4.55 -10.34
CA GLU A 47 -2.28 -5.24 -11.62
C GLU A 47 -3.74 -5.16 -12.09
N LEU A 48 -4.70 -5.41 -11.20
CA LEU A 48 -6.12 -5.28 -11.54
C LEU A 48 -6.48 -3.84 -11.95
N ALA A 49 -5.96 -2.85 -11.24
CA ALA A 49 -6.17 -1.44 -11.58
C ALA A 49 -5.59 -1.09 -12.97
N LEU A 50 -4.40 -1.61 -13.31
CA LEU A 50 -3.77 -1.41 -14.61
C LEU A 50 -4.55 -2.11 -15.73
N GLN A 51 -5.09 -3.30 -15.49
CA GLN A 51 -5.97 -3.97 -16.46
C GLN A 51 -7.27 -3.17 -16.72
N LEU A 52 -7.83 -2.54 -15.69
CA LEU A 52 -8.98 -1.63 -15.86
C LEU A 52 -8.58 -0.38 -16.63
N LYS A 53 -7.37 0.15 -16.38
CA LYS A 53 -6.82 1.25 -17.18
C LYS A 53 -6.71 0.87 -18.66
N ASP A 54 -6.09 -0.28 -18.96
CA ASP A 54 -5.88 -0.73 -20.35
C ASP A 54 -7.21 -0.98 -21.08
N ARG A 55 -8.21 -1.51 -20.38
CA ARG A 55 -9.50 -1.86 -20.97
C ARG A 55 -10.47 -0.69 -21.08
N TYR A 56 -10.48 0.20 -20.09
CA TYR A 56 -11.51 1.24 -19.96
C TYR A 56 -10.95 2.67 -19.92
N GLY A 57 -9.64 2.85 -20.02
CA GLY A 57 -9.01 4.17 -19.96
C GLY A 57 -9.05 4.79 -18.54
N ALA A 58 -9.08 3.97 -17.49
CA ALA A 58 -9.06 4.46 -16.12
C ALA A 58 -7.73 5.17 -15.81
N LYS A 59 -7.78 6.20 -14.96
CA LYS A 59 -6.59 6.82 -14.38
C LYS A 59 -6.22 6.06 -13.09
N VAL A 60 -4.94 5.69 -12.94
CA VAL A 60 -4.44 4.96 -11.77
C VAL A 60 -3.51 5.83 -10.95
N ILE A 61 -3.91 6.11 -9.71
CA ILE A 61 -3.12 6.84 -8.70
C ILE A 61 -2.69 5.84 -7.63
N VAL A 62 -1.40 5.74 -7.37
CA VAL A 62 -0.85 4.83 -6.36
C VAL A 62 -0.37 5.62 -5.15
N ALA A 63 -0.80 5.23 -3.96
CA ALA A 63 -0.45 5.91 -2.72
C ALA A 63 0.12 4.95 -1.68
N THR A 64 1.07 5.41 -0.91
CA THR A 64 1.63 4.69 0.23
C THR A 64 1.88 5.61 1.42
N MET A 65 1.79 5.03 2.62
CA MET A 65 2.26 5.66 3.85
C MET A 65 3.52 4.93 4.31
N GLY A 66 4.61 5.65 4.49
CA GLY A 66 5.85 5.02 4.91
C GLY A 66 7.02 5.99 5.05
N LEU A 67 8.19 5.43 5.31
CA LEU A 67 9.45 6.18 5.32
C LEU A 67 9.77 6.70 3.91
N PRO A 68 10.65 7.70 3.76
CA PRO A 68 11.06 8.21 2.44
C PRO A 68 11.54 7.12 1.46
N ALA A 69 12.15 6.03 1.97
CA ALA A 69 12.58 4.88 1.17
C ALA A 69 11.41 4.19 0.43
N ALA A 70 10.17 4.32 0.92
CA ALA A 70 8.98 3.78 0.25
C ALA A 70 8.71 4.45 -1.11
N ALA A 71 9.38 5.55 -1.44
CA ALA A 71 9.38 6.10 -2.79
C ALA A 71 9.84 5.09 -3.85
N GLY A 72 10.62 4.07 -3.47
CA GLY A 72 11.05 2.99 -4.37
C GLY A 72 9.90 2.22 -4.98
N ILE A 73 8.91 1.79 -4.17
CA ILE A 73 7.73 1.06 -4.69
C ILE A 73 6.79 1.97 -5.49
N LEU A 74 6.76 3.25 -5.20
CA LEU A 74 6.00 4.22 -6.01
C LEU A 74 6.63 4.40 -7.38
N ARG A 75 7.95 4.47 -7.47
CA ARG A 75 8.67 4.50 -8.74
C ARG A 75 8.43 3.22 -9.55
N ASP A 76 8.47 2.05 -8.88
CA ASP A 76 8.12 0.78 -9.52
C ASP A 76 6.68 0.79 -10.06
N SER A 77 5.73 1.36 -9.31
CA SER A 77 4.35 1.51 -9.76
C SER A 77 4.22 2.37 -11.03
N LEU A 78 4.99 3.45 -11.14
CA LEU A 78 5.04 4.27 -12.35
C LEU A 78 5.61 3.48 -13.55
N PHE A 79 6.68 2.73 -13.36
CA PHE A 79 7.25 1.87 -14.41
C PHE A 79 6.28 0.79 -14.88
N ARG A 80 5.38 0.33 -14.01
CA ARG A 80 4.31 -0.62 -14.35
C ARG A 80 3.15 0.01 -15.10
N GLY A 81 3.02 1.34 -15.09
CA GLY A 81 2.00 2.06 -15.83
C GLY A 81 1.03 2.90 -15.01
N ALA A 82 1.27 3.09 -13.72
CA ALA A 82 0.49 4.05 -12.94
C ALA A 82 0.71 5.48 -13.47
N ASP A 83 -0.32 6.32 -13.36
CA ASP A 83 -0.28 7.69 -13.87
C ASP A 83 0.31 8.67 -12.87
N GLU A 84 0.00 8.50 -11.60
CA GLU A 84 0.44 9.37 -10.52
C GLU A 84 0.78 8.56 -9.26
N THR A 85 1.65 9.11 -8.43
CA THR A 85 1.98 8.50 -7.14
C THR A 85 2.00 9.53 -6.02
N VAL A 86 1.62 9.10 -4.81
CA VAL A 86 1.58 9.93 -3.61
C VAL A 86 2.25 9.21 -2.45
N LEU A 87 3.22 9.87 -1.82
CA LEU A 87 3.86 9.40 -0.59
C LEU A 87 3.37 10.23 0.60
N LEU A 88 2.77 9.56 1.57
CA LEU A 88 2.52 10.12 2.89
C LEU A 88 3.66 9.71 3.83
N THR A 89 4.47 10.66 4.22
CA THR A 89 5.61 10.41 5.11
C THR A 89 5.69 11.48 6.19
N ASP A 90 5.77 11.03 7.43
CA ASP A 90 6.02 11.85 8.62
C ASP A 90 6.56 10.93 9.72
N ARG A 91 7.48 11.43 10.54
CA ARG A 91 8.01 10.69 11.69
C ARG A 91 6.93 10.35 12.73
N ALA A 92 5.93 11.21 12.87
CA ALA A 92 4.80 11.00 13.77
C ALA A 92 3.93 9.80 13.38
N LEU A 93 4.02 9.32 12.15
CA LEU A 93 3.29 8.14 11.67
C LEU A 93 4.03 6.82 11.99
N GLY A 94 5.25 6.91 12.51
CA GLY A 94 6.03 5.72 12.89
C GLY A 94 5.36 4.95 14.04
N GLY A 95 5.30 3.62 13.92
CA GLY A 95 4.66 2.77 14.93
C GLY A 95 3.13 2.79 14.94
N SER A 96 2.49 3.38 13.93
CA SER A 96 1.03 3.39 13.80
C SER A 96 0.46 1.97 13.76
N ASP A 97 -0.56 1.72 14.55
CA ASP A 97 -1.39 0.53 14.44
C ASP A 97 -2.32 0.60 13.22
N THR A 98 -3.17 -0.42 13.03
CA THR A 98 -4.09 -0.46 11.88
C THR A 98 -5.13 0.67 11.92
N LEU A 99 -5.55 1.09 13.11
CA LEU A 99 -6.54 2.17 13.29
C LEU A 99 -5.95 3.52 12.87
N ALA A 100 -4.76 3.86 13.37
CA ALA A 100 -4.06 5.09 13.02
C ALA A 100 -3.68 5.10 11.55
N THR A 101 -3.17 3.98 11.02
CA THR A 101 -2.82 3.81 9.60
C THR A 101 -4.04 4.04 8.70
N SER A 102 -5.15 3.39 8.97
CA SER A 102 -6.38 3.55 8.16
C SER A 102 -6.97 4.95 8.26
N PHE A 103 -6.83 5.61 9.41
CA PHE A 103 -7.23 7.00 9.56
C PHE A 103 -6.37 7.91 8.67
N ALA A 104 -5.05 7.80 8.74
CA ALA A 104 -4.13 8.60 7.93
C ALA A 104 -4.36 8.38 6.42
N LEU A 105 -4.51 7.13 5.98
CA LEU A 105 -4.77 6.79 4.59
C LEU A 105 -6.15 7.27 4.11
N SER A 106 -7.17 7.22 4.95
CA SER A 106 -8.49 7.78 4.60
C SER A 106 -8.44 9.30 4.43
N ARG A 107 -7.62 10.00 5.23
CA ARG A 107 -7.40 11.45 5.07
C ARG A 107 -6.61 11.75 3.81
N LEU A 108 -5.61 10.91 3.49
CA LEU A 108 -4.88 11.00 2.23
C LEU A 108 -5.81 10.82 1.04
N ALA A 109 -6.67 9.80 1.05
CA ALA A 109 -7.67 9.58 0.00
C ALA A 109 -8.56 10.82 -0.20
N LYS A 110 -9.09 11.39 0.88
CA LYS A 110 -9.89 12.62 0.81
C LYS A 110 -9.11 13.82 0.25
N LYS A 111 -7.81 13.90 0.51
CA LYS A 111 -6.94 14.95 -0.03
C LYS A 111 -6.65 14.74 -1.52
N VAL A 112 -6.43 13.51 -1.95
CA VAL A 112 -6.27 13.16 -3.38
C VAL A 112 -7.57 13.51 -4.12
N GLY A 113 -8.71 13.18 -3.53
CA GLY A 113 -10.03 13.50 -4.08
C GLY A 113 -10.30 12.87 -5.44
N ASN A 114 -11.52 13.03 -5.94
CA ASN A 114 -11.92 12.66 -7.31
C ASN A 114 -11.49 11.23 -7.73
N PHE A 115 -11.71 10.24 -6.90
CA PHE A 115 -11.57 8.83 -7.23
C PHE A 115 -12.93 8.13 -7.18
N ASP A 116 -13.11 7.14 -8.04
CA ASP A 116 -14.33 6.34 -8.14
C ASP A 116 -14.18 5.00 -7.43
N LEU A 117 -12.96 4.50 -7.32
CA LEU A 117 -12.65 3.19 -6.76
C LEU A 117 -11.37 3.26 -5.93
N VAL A 118 -11.37 2.58 -4.77
CA VAL A 118 -10.18 2.37 -3.94
C VAL A 118 -9.84 0.88 -3.96
N MET A 119 -8.59 0.56 -4.21
CA MET A 119 -8.07 -0.80 -4.21
C MET A 119 -6.89 -0.93 -3.26
N CYS A 120 -6.75 -2.08 -2.63
CA CYS A 120 -5.58 -2.48 -1.86
C CYS A 120 -5.48 -4.00 -1.83
N GLY A 121 -4.32 -4.53 -1.51
CA GLY A 121 -4.17 -5.94 -1.19
C GLY A 121 -5.00 -6.30 0.04
N ARG A 122 -5.33 -7.58 0.20
CA ARG A 122 -6.06 -8.07 1.37
C ARG A 122 -5.32 -7.74 2.67
N GLN A 123 -4.00 -7.91 2.67
CA GLN A 123 -3.14 -7.70 3.84
C GLN A 123 -1.70 -7.41 3.45
N ALA A 124 -0.91 -6.90 4.40
CA ALA A 124 0.54 -6.80 4.28
C ALA A 124 1.19 -8.03 4.92
N ILE A 125 2.17 -8.64 4.24
CA ILE A 125 2.83 -9.89 4.69
C ILE A 125 3.67 -9.76 5.95
N ASP A 126 3.93 -8.54 6.41
CA ASP A 126 4.71 -8.26 7.62
C ASP A 126 3.86 -8.21 8.89
N GLY A 127 2.59 -7.85 8.78
CA GLY A 127 1.67 -7.69 9.92
C GLY A 127 0.49 -8.65 9.90
N ASP A 128 0.07 -9.12 8.74
CA ASP A 128 -0.98 -10.12 8.50
C ASP A 128 -2.34 -9.83 9.18
N THR A 129 -2.67 -8.55 9.40
CA THR A 129 -3.90 -8.18 10.10
C THR A 129 -5.15 -8.16 9.23
N ALA A 130 -5.00 -7.93 7.93
CA ALA A 130 -6.09 -7.78 6.96
C ALA A 130 -7.19 -6.75 7.35
N GLN A 131 -6.82 -5.73 8.13
CA GLN A 131 -7.78 -4.77 8.71
C GLN A 131 -7.79 -3.42 8.02
N VAL A 132 -6.66 -2.98 7.44
CA VAL A 132 -6.49 -1.60 6.96
C VAL A 132 -7.47 -1.27 5.84
N GLY A 133 -7.64 -2.15 4.85
CA GLY A 133 -8.59 -1.94 3.74
C GLY A 133 -10.03 -1.72 4.21
N PRO A 134 -10.61 -2.67 4.97
CA PRO A 134 -11.95 -2.51 5.55
C PRO A 134 -12.11 -1.27 6.42
N GLN A 135 -11.10 -0.91 7.21
CA GLN A 135 -11.14 0.29 8.04
C GLN A 135 -11.08 1.59 7.22
N ILE A 136 -10.36 1.61 6.09
CA ILE A 136 -10.38 2.75 5.16
C ILE A 136 -11.78 2.92 4.57
N ALA A 137 -12.40 1.84 4.11
CA ALA A 137 -13.76 1.86 3.56
C ALA A 137 -14.76 2.44 4.57
N GLU A 138 -14.72 1.97 5.82
CA GLU A 138 -15.56 2.51 6.90
C GLU A 138 -15.37 4.01 7.09
N LYS A 139 -14.11 4.49 7.13
CA LYS A 139 -13.78 5.92 7.32
C LYS A 139 -14.15 6.79 6.12
N LEU A 140 -14.29 6.20 4.94
CA LEU A 140 -14.76 6.86 3.73
C LEU A 140 -16.30 6.83 3.61
N GLY A 141 -16.98 6.07 4.47
CA GLY A 141 -18.43 5.87 4.38
C GLY A 141 -18.84 4.97 3.23
N ASP A 142 -17.94 4.10 2.79
CA ASP A 142 -18.12 3.22 1.64
C ASP A 142 -18.36 1.77 2.06
N ARG A 143 -18.94 1.01 1.12
CA ARG A 143 -19.09 -0.44 1.26
C ARG A 143 -17.79 -1.13 0.86
N LYS A 144 -17.37 -2.09 1.70
CA LYS A 144 -16.24 -2.96 1.38
C LYS A 144 -16.72 -4.14 0.55
N SER A 145 -16.02 -4.38 -0.54
CA SER A 145 -15.99 -5.67 -1.18
C SER A 145 -14.78 -6.42 -0.67
N VAL A 146 -15.01 -7.52 0.01
CA VAL A 146 -13.95 -8.48 0.34
C VAL A 146 -14.04 -9.59 -0.70
N VAL A 147 -13.04 -9.67 -1.54
CA VAL A 147 -12.88 -10.79 -2.49
C VAL A 147 -11.80 -11.71 -1.95
#